data_cc1573cd497abd07e1a4add5aaf083f2
#
_entry.id   cc1573cd497abd07e1a4add5aaf083f2
#
_cell.length_a   1.000
_cell.length_b   1.000
_cell.length_c   1.000
_cell.angle_alpha   90.00
_cell.angle_beta   90.00
_cell.angle_gamma   90.00
#
_symmetry.space_group_name_H-M   'P 1'
#
loop_
_entity.id
_entity.type
_entity.pdbx_description
1 polymer ?
#
loop_
_entity_poly.entity_id
_entity_poly.type
_entity_poly.pdbx_seq_one_letter_code
_entity_poly.pdbx_strand_id
1 'polypeptide(L)'
;MLRIVTVVMLIGLVGGADALAQPPASDRAPNRKSAPLTPGQSIKECRNCPELMVLPSGTFMMGSPADEPERRESEVYRSVTIARPFAMGKTEVTWDQWEACVRDRYCDGPAIDVALRTNEADGTPNKAYVDWGRGSRPVVGVSWYDAQNFVGWLNWKTGSDDAYRLPSDAEWEYAKRTGTTTAFPWGTKIDHNYGNFGIAGPGLGGKAEGRDVWVDRTAPVASFPPNAFGLYDMAGNVFEWVEDCFEADRAHAPADGSANKEGNCANRVFRDGTFLSNPYMQRSARRGAPYPATRRGRNYLGFRVAKTLE
;
A
#
# COMPACT_ATOMS: atom_id res chain seq x y z
N MET A 1 -65.77 -21.90 35.36
CA MET A 1 -64.34 -21.87 35.68
C MET A 1 -63.58 -22.35 34.44
N LEU A 2 -63.05 -21.44 33.68
CA LEU A 2 -62.35 -21.70 32.42
C LEU A 2 -60.86 -21.53 32.70
N ARG A 3 -60.04 -22.57 32.57
CA ARG A 3 -58.59 -22.54 32.72
C ARG A 3 -57.95 -22.18 31.39
N ILE A 4 -57.34 -21.01 31.32
CA ILE A 4 -56.52 -20.58 30.18
C ILE A 4 -55.14 -21.21 30.36
N VAL A 5 -54.68 -22.05 29.36
CA VAL A 5 -53.34 -22.57 29.27
C VAL A 5 -52.55 -21.62 28.36
N THR A 6 -51.58 -20.92 28.95
CA THR A 6 -50.65 -20.08 28.19
C THR A 6 -49.50 -20.93 27.70
N VAL A 7 -49.40 -21.12 26.38
CA VAL A 7 -48.28 -21.73 25.73
C VAL A 7 -47.20 -20.66 25.46
N VAL A 8 -46.07 -20.76 26.15
CA VAL A 8 -44.89 -19.90 25.89
C VAL A 8 -44.08 -20.56 24.78
N MET A 9 -44.07 -19.93 23.61
CA MET A 9 -43.23 -20.34 22.49
C MET A 9 -41.82 -19.71 22.69
N LEU A 10 -40.81 -20.51 23.03
CA LEU A 10 -39.41 -20.10 23.01
C LEU A 10 -38.95 -20.11 21.56
N ILE A 11 -38.73 -18.92 20.97
CA ILE A 11 -38.01 -18.76 19.70
C ILE A 11 -36.52 -18.77 20.02
N GLY A 12 -35.87 -19.90 19.74
CA GLY A 12 -34.41 -20.00 19.79
C GLY A 12 -33.80 -19.26 18.59
N LEU A 13 -33.16 -18.11 18.85
CA LEU A 13 -32.27 -17.46 17.88
C LEU A 13 -30.99 -18.29 17.75
N VAL A 14 -30.89 -19.10 16.71
CA VAL A 14 -29.66 -19.72 16.26
C VAL A 14 -28.91 -18.67 15.46
N GLY A 15 -28.00 -17.96 16.11
CA GLY A 15 -27.03 -17.12 15.43
C GLY A 15 -25.97 -18.00 14.76
N GLY A 16 -26.17 -18.31 13.48
CA GLY A 16 -25.15 -18.90 12.64
C GLY A 16 -24.09 -17.86 12.33
N ALA A 17 -22.92 -17.95 12.96
CA ALA A 17 -21.73 -17.30 12.44
C ALA A 17 -21.34 -18.06 11.17
N ASP A 18 -21.54 -17.43 10.01
CA ASP A 18 -20.97 -17.91 8.73
C ASP A 18 -19.44 -17.85 8.84
N ALA A 19 -18.85 -18.95 9.31
CA ALA A 19 -17.42 -19.16 9.16
C ALA A 19 -17.15 -19.26 7.65
N LEU A 20 -16.43 -18.29 7.11
CA LEU A 20 -15.94 -18.32 5.73
C LEU A 20 -15.21 -19.65 5.53
N ALA A 21 -15.80 -20.53 4.71
CA ALA A 21 -15.25 -21.84 4.44
C ALA A 21 -13.87 -21.68 3.77
N GLN A 22 -12.83 -22.18 4.40
CA GLN A 22 -11.48 -22.23 3.81
C GLN A 22 -11.54 -23.07 2.52
N PRO A 23 -10.93 -22.60 1.43
CA PRO A 23 -10.89 -23.36 0.19
C PRO A 23 -10.08 -24.66 0.35
N PRO A 24 -10.33 -25.68 -0.51
CA PRO A 24 -9.70 -27.00 -0.39
C PRO A 24 -8.17 -26.93 -0.55
N ALA A 25 -7.47 -27.77 0.21
CA ALA A 25 -6.00 -27.80 0.33
C ALA A 25 -5.23 -28.17 -0.98
N SER A 26 -5.93 -28.53 -2.06
CA SER A 26 -5.33 -29.05 -3.30
C SER A 26 -4.56 -28.02 -4.15
N ASP A 27 -4.74 -26.71 -3.90
CA ASP A 27 -4.11 -25.64 -4.69
C ASP A 27 -2.90 -24.98 -4.00
N ARG A 28 -2.45 -25.56 -2.90
CA ARG A 28 -1.29 -25.06 -2.15
C ARG A 28 0.01 -25.53 -2.83
N ALA A 29 0.88 -24.59 -3.18
CA ALA A 29 2.20 -24.92 -3.70
C ALA A 29 3.03 -25.68 -2.66
N PRO A 30 3.82 -26.72 -3.03
CA PRO A 30 4.65 -27.44 -2.09
C PRO A 30 5.77 -26.52 -1.57
N ASN A 31 5.97 -26.50 -0.25
CA ASN A 31 7.07 -25.79 0.41
C ASN A 31 8.41 -26.36 -0.05
N ARG A 32 9.05 -25.69 -1.03
CA ARG A 32 10.42 -26.04 -1.46
C ARG A 32 11.38 -25.16 -0.67
N LYS A 33 12.29 -25.78 0.09
CA LYS A 33 13.47 -25.08 0.61
C LYS A 33 14.25 -24.54 -0.59
N SER A 34 14.10 -23.25 -0.86
CA SER A 34 14.84 -22.55 -1.89
C SER A 34 16.24 -22.17 -1.38
N ALA A 35 17.19 -22.00 -2.29
CA ALA A 35 18.50 -21.45 -1.93
C ALA A 35 18.33 -20.07 -1.25
N PRO A 36 19.27 -19.66 -0.39
CA PRO A 36 19.22 -18.34 0.26
C PRO A 36 19.10 -17.25 -0.79
N LEU A 37 18.14 -16.35 -0.57
CA LEU A 37 17.89 -15.22 -1.47
C LEU A 37 18.92 -14.12 -1.22
N THR A 38 19.43 -13.53 -2.29
CA THR A 38 20.46 -12.48 -2.24
C THR A 38 19.91 -11.13 -2.69
N PRO A 39 20.38 -10.01 -2.10
CA PRO A 39 19.99 -8.67 -2.55
C PRO A 39 20.16 -8.47 -4.05
N GLY A 40 19.20 -7.82 -4.69
CA GLY A 40 19.10 -7.61 -6.13
C GLY A 40 18.44 -8.76 -6.90
N GLN A 41 18.13 -9.87 -6.24
CA GLN A 41 17.40 -10.98 -6.84
C GLN A 41 15.90 -10.67 -6.89
N SER A 42 15.26 -11.00 -8.01
CA SER A 42 13.81 -10.93 -8.16
C SER A 42 13.17 -12.30 -7.90
N ILE A 43 12.04 -12.33 -7.21
CA ILE A 43 11.29 -13.55 -6.90
C ILE A 43 9.81 -13.39 -7.27
N LYS A 44 9.22 -14.46 -7.81
CA LYS A 44 7.79 -14.56 -8.07
C LYS A 44 7.32 -15.98 -7.76
N GLU A 45 6.54 -16.13 -6.71
CA GLU A 45 6.23 -17.45 -6.14
C GLU A 45 4.98 -18.11 -6.75
N CYS A 46 4.11 -17.34 -7.43
CA CYS A 46 2.99 -17.89 -8.20
C CYS A 46 2.70 -17.03 -9.43
N ARG A 47 1.89 -17.58 -10.36
CA ARG A 47 1.55 -16.91 -11.63
C ARG A 47 0.97 -15.50 -11.42
N ASN A 48 0.06 -15.35 -10.47
CA ASN A 48 -0.65 -14.09 -10.18
C ASN A 48 -0.14 -13.38 -8.92
N CYS A 49 0.97 -13.88 -8.32
CA CYS A 49 1.62 -13.18 -7.21
C CYS A 49 2.35 -11.94 -7.72
N PRO A 50 2.48 -10.90 -6.89
CA PRO A 50 3.43 -9.81 -7.15
C PRO A 50 4.86 -10.35 -7.33
N GLU A 51 5.60 -9.73 -8.22
CA GLU A 51 7.04 -9.93 -8.30
C GLU A 51 7.71 -9.07 -7.24
N LEU A 52 8.62 -9.66 -6.46
CA LEU A 52 9.31 -8.98 -5.38
C LEU A 52 10.79 -8.81 -5.72
N MET A 53 11.40 -7.75 -5.23
CA MET A 53 12.84 -7.53 -5.24
C MET A 53 13.42 -7.74 -3.85
N VAL A 54 14.50 -8.50 -3.73
CA VAL A 54 15.24 -8.69 -2.48
C VAL A 54 16.10 -7.46 -2.23
N LEU A 55 15.84 -6.78 -1.11
CA LEU A 55 16.55 -5.58 -0.69
C LEU A 55 17.60 -5.92 0.37
N PRO A 56 18.76 -5.24 0.38
CA PRO A 56 19.80 -5.47 1.37
C PRO A 56 19.35 -5.01 2.76
N SER A 57 20.01 -5.55 3.80
CA SER A 57 20.09 -4.90 5.10
C SER A 57 20.92 -3.62 5.01
N GLY A 58 20.69 -2.69 5.94
CA GLY A 58 21.47 -1.45 5.95
C GLY A 58 20.94 -0.43 6.96
N THR A 59 21.73 0.59 7.20
CA THR A 59 21.34 1.74 8.04
C THR A 59 21.16 2.96 7.17
N PHE A 60 20.11 3.73 7.42
CA PHE A 60 19.81 4.96 6.70
C PHE A 60 19.30 6.06 7.62
N MET A 61 19.33 7.29 7.14
CA MET A 61 18.71 8.42 7.82
C MET A 61 17.27 8.54 7.34
N MET A 62 16.32 8.21 8.22
CA MET A 62 14.89 8.37 8.03
C MET A 62 14.47 9.78 8.39
N GLY A 63 13.48 10.33 7.68
CA GLY A 63 13.03 11.70 7.89
C GLY A 63 13.81 12.69 7.03
N SER A 64 13.72 13.99 7.33
CA SER A 64 14.33 15.05 6.54
C SER A 64 15.20 15.97 7.38
N PRO A 65 16.37 16.42 6.87
CA PRO A 65 17.19 17.42 7.55
C PRO A 65 16.45 18.75 7.68
N ALA A 66 16.88 19.59 8.62
CA ALA A 66 16.17 20.81 9.00
C ALA A 66 16.03 21.85 7.86
N ASP A 67 16.94 21.81 6.91
CA ASP A 67 17.02 22.72 5.76
C ASP A 67 16.35 22.16 4.48
N GLU A 68 15.75 20.96 4.54
CA GLU A 68 15.06 20.42 3.38
C GLU A 68 13.79 21.23 3.07
N PRO A 69 13.60 21.72 1.82
CA PRO A 69 12.40 22.45 1.43
C PRO A 69 11.12 21.65 1.64
N GLU A 70 10.04 22.33 2.09
CA GLU A 70 8.73 21.71 2.34
C GLU A 70 8.75 20.60 3.41
N ARG A 71 9.78 20.58 4.25
CA ARG A 71 9.88 19.69 5.40
C ARG A 71 8.74 19.94 6.39
N ARG A 72 8.27 18.85 7.03
CA ARG A 72 7.34 18.92 8.17
C ARG A 72 8.05 18.58 9.47
N GLU A 73 7.59 19.15 10.57
CA GLU A 73 8.13 18.87 11.92
C GLU A 73 8.04 17.38 12.28
N SER A 74 6.99 16.69 11.81
CA SER A 74 6.80 15.26 12.02
C SER A 74 7.79 14.36 11.26
N GLU A 75 8.62 14.92 10.39
CA GLU A 75 9.67 14.21 9.63
C GLU A 75 10.98 14.19 10.43
N VAL A 76 10.93 13.63 11.65
CA VAL A 76 12.08 13.56 12.56
C VAL A 76 13.26 12.85 11.88
N TYR A 77 14.41 13.56 11.81
CA TYR A 77 15.62 13.04 11.16
C TYR A 77 16.38 12.15 12.13
N ARG A 78 16.43 10.85 11.88
CA ARG A 78 17.02 9.86 12.78
C ARG A 78 17.59 8.65 12.03
N SER A 79 18.56 7.99 12.65
CA SER A 79 19.11 6.73 12.13
C SER A 79 18.14 5.57 12.37
N VAL A 80 17.93 4.73 11.32
CA VAL A 80 17.17 3.50 11.39
C VAL A 80 17.98 2.39 10.72
N THR A 81 17.99 1.19 11.33
CA THR A 81 18.72 0.04 10.83
C THR A 81 17.75 -1.06 10.40
N ILE A 82 17.76 -1.40 9.13
CA ILE A 82 17.11 -2.61 8.59
C ILE A 82 18.09 -3.77 8.81
N ALA A 83 17.85 -4.54 9.87
CA ALA A 83 18.84 -5.52 10.36
C ALA A 83 19.02 -6.73 9.45
N ARG A 84 18.01 -7.08 8.66
CA ARG A 84 18.02 -8.25 7.76
C ARG A 84 17.53 -7.86 6.36
N PRO A 85 18.02 -8.55 5.32
CA PRO A 85 17.40 -8.44 3.99
C PRO A 85 15.92 -8.81 4.07
N PHE A 86 15.11 -8.16 3.23
CA PHE A 86 13.69 -8.45 3.06
C PHE A 86 13.34 -8.33 1.58
N ALA A 87 12.18 -8.80 1.18
CA ALA A 87 11.72 -8.59 -0.19
C ALA A 87 10.54 -7.62 -0.21
N MET A 88 10.46 -6.80 -1.27
CA MET A 88 9.39 -5.82 -1.47
C MET A 88 8.85 -5.93 -2.89
N GLY A 89 7.53 -5.74 -3.06
CA GLY A 89 6.87 -5.68 -4.36
C GLY A 89 7.55 -4.68 -5.28
N LYS A 90 7.95 -5.14 -6.47
CA LYS A 90 8.59 -4.27 -7.47
C LYS A 90 7.72 -3.10 -7.85
N THR A 91 6.41 -3.29 -7.78
CA THR A 91 5.38 -2.31 -8.08
C THR A 91 4.32 -2.32 -6.98
N GLU A 92 3.37 -1.40 -7.04
CA GLU A 92 2.10 -1.54 -6.34
C GLU A 92 1.39 -2.82 -6.77
N VAL A 93 0.51 -3.36 -5.92
CA VAL A 93 -0.38 -4.47 -6.28
C VAL A 93 -1.33 -4.02 -7.39
N THR A 94 -1.40 -4.81 -8.47
CA THR A 94 -2.23 -4.50 -9.63
C THR A 94 -3.65 -5.05 -9.52
N TRP A 95 -4.57 -4.55 -10.35
CA TRP A 95 -5.90 -5.09 -10.48
C TRP A 95 -5.90 -6.57 -10.88
N ASP A 96 -5.03 -7.00 -11.81
CA ASP A 96 -4.93 -8.41 -12.21
C ASP A 96 -4.59 -9.33 -11.03
N GLN A 97 -3.69 -8.88 -10.16
CA GLN A 97 -3.29 -9.60 -8.94
C GLN A 97 -4.43 -9.60 -7.91
N TRP A 98 -5.08 -8.45 -7.72
CA TRP A 98 -6.23 -8.32 -6.83
C TRP A 98 -7.39 -9.22 -7.24
N GLU A 99 -7.74 -9.24 -8.52
CA GLU A 99 -8.80 -10.08 -9.06
C GLU A 99 -8.51 -11.59 -8.90
N ALA A 100 -7.23 -11.98 -8.84
CA ALA A 100 -6.87 -13.36 -8.50
C ALA A 100 -7.23 -13.70 -7.04
N CYS A 101 -6.98 -12.78 -6.12
CA CYS A 101 -7.39 -12.91 -4.72
C CYS A 101 -8.93 -12.97 -4.58
N VAL A 102 -9.66 -12.13 -5.34
CA VAL A 102 -11.13 -12.13 -5.36
C VAL A 102 -11.67 -13.48 -5.88
N ARG A 103 -11.09 -14.02 -6.96
CA ARG A 103 -11.49 -15.35 -7.49
C ARG A 103 -11.28 -16.47 -6.47
N ASP A 104 -10.21 -16.39 -5.67
CA ASP A 104 -9.90 -17.32 -4.59
C ASP A 104 -10.72 -17.04 -3.31
N ARG A 105 -11.61 -16.04 -3.30
CA ARG A 105 -12.53 -15.65 -2.21
C ARG A 105 -11.84 -15.17 -0.92
N TYR A 106 -10.64 -14.66 -1.02
CA TYR A 106 -9.93 -14.02 0.10
C TYR A 106 -10.13 -12.51 0.13
N CYS A 107 -10.32 -11.89 -1.03
CA CYS A 107 -10.55 -10.47 -1.18
C CYS A 107 -11.97 -10.20 -1.67
N ASP A 108 -12.57 -9.15 -1.13
CA ASP A 108 -13.80 -8.59 -1.68
C ASP A 108 -13.50 -7.68 -2.87
N GLY A 109 -14.48 -7.44 -3.72
CA GLY A 109 -14.36 -6.39 -4.73
C GLY A 109 -14.14 -5.04 -4.05
N PRO A 110 -13.13 -4.23 -4.46
CA PRO A 110 -12.95 -2.91 -3.88
C PRO A 110 -14.18 -2.05 -4.15
N ALA A 111 -14.76 -1.54 -3.07
CA ALA A 111 -15.86 -0.60 -3.16
C ALA A 111 -15.32 0.78 -3.51
N ILE A 112 -15.24 1.10 -4.80
CA ILE A 112 -15.20 2.51 -5.21
C ILE A 112 -16.60 3.04 -4.90
N ASP A 113 -16.69 3.95 -3.94
CA ASP A 113 -17.96 4.53 -3.51
C ASP A 113 -18.65 5.22 -4.70
N VAL A 114 -19.77 4.65 -5.15
CA VAL A 114 -20.53 5.14 -6.31
C VAL A 114 -21.06 6.56 -6.05
N ALA A 115 -21.35 6.90 -4.78
CA ALA A 115 -21.82 8.23 -4.40
C ALA A 115 -20.76 9.32 -4.62
N LEU A 116 -19.47 8.95 -4.66
CA LEU A 116 -18.38 9.88 -4.92
C LEU A 116 -18.00 9.97 -6.40
N ARG A 117 -18.69 9.25 -7.29
CA ARG A 117 -18.43 9.30 -8.75
C ARG A 117 -19.02 10.52 -9.44
N THR A 118 -19.92 11.21 -8.78
CA THR A 118 -20.56 12.45 -9.30
C THR A 118 -20.39 13.58 -8.30
N ASN A 119 -20.26 14.79 -8.80
CA ASN A 119 -20.35 15.99 -7.98
C ASN A 119 -21.80 16.14 -7.47
N GLU A 120 -21.95 16.31 -6.18
CA GLU A 120 -23.29 16.48 -5.55
C GLU A 120 -24.04 17.72 -6.09
N ALA A 121 -23.33 18.73 -6.59
CA ALA A 121 -23.89 19.99 -7.03
C ALA A 121 -24.51 19.96 -8.43
N ASP A 122 -23.99 19.13 -9.35
CA ASP A 122 -24.35 19.19 -10.78
C ASP A 122 -24.46 17.80 -11.45
N GLY A 123 -24.25 16.72 -10.70
CA GLY A 123 -24.32 15.35 -11.22
C GLY A 123 -23.21 14.99 -12.22
N THR A 124 -22.24 15.88 -12.45
CA THR A 124 -21.12 15.60 -13.36
C THR A 124 -20.16 14.56 -12.79
N PRO A 125 -19.50 13.75 -13.65
CA PRO A 125 -18.51 12.81 -13.18
C PRO A 125 -17.40 13.51 -12.39
N ASN A 126 -17.20 13.10 -11.14
CA ASN A 126 -16.07 13.59 -10.35
C ASN A 126 -14.81 12.88 -10.81
N LYS A 127 -13.93 13.60 -11.52
CA LYS A 127 -12.68 13.06 -12.08
C LYS A 127 -11.78 12.38 -11.05
N ALA A 128 -11.87 12.79 -9.78
CA ALA A 128 -11.12 12.16 -8.69
C ALA A 128 -11.61 10.74 -8.34
N TYR A 129 -12.71 10.27 -8.92
CA TYR A 129 -13.32 8.98 -8.62
C TYR A 129 -13.65 8.15 -9.88
N VAL A 130 -13.13 8.52 -11.03
CA VAL A 130 -13.34 7.78 -12.27
C VAL A 130 -12.52 6.48 -12.26
N ASP A 131 -13.12 5.40 -12.75
CA ASP A 131 -12.42 4.16 -13.05
C ASP A 131 -11.67 4.32 -14.38
N TRP A 132 -10.34 4.36 -14.34
CA TRP A 132 -9.48 4.48 -15.53
C TRP A 132 -9.09 3.14 -16.13
N GLY A 133 -9.79 2.08 -15.76
CA GLY A 133 -9.50 0.72 -16.18
C GLY A 133 -8.67 -0.06 -15.15
N ARG A 134 -8.51 -1.34 -15.44
CA ARG A 134 -7.91 -2.34 -14.56
C ARG A 134 -6.59 -2.90 -15.15
N GLY A 135 -6.39 -4.20 -15.09
CA GLY A 135 -5.21 -4.87 -15.63
C GLY A 135 -3.97 -4.54 -14.82
N SER A 136 -2.94 -4.01 -15.49
CA SER A 136 -1.67 -3.64 -14.89
C SER A 136 -1.66 -2.30 -14.15
N ARG A 137 -2.79 -1.63 -13.96
CA ARG A 137 -2.87 -0.44 -13.10
C ARG A 137 -2.89 -0.85 -11.63
N PRO A 138 -2.44 0.01 -10.70
CA PRO A 138 -2.53 -0.29 -9.28
C PRO A 138 -3.98 -0.49 -8.85
N VAL A 139 -4.23 -1.46 -7.97
CA VAL A 139 -5.52 -1.58 -7.30
C VAL A 139 -5.72 -0.38 -6.39
N VAL A 140 -6.91 0.21 -6.44
CA VAL A 140 -7.28 1.38 -5.65
C VAL A 140 -8.65 1.19 -5.01
N GLY A 141 -9.00 2.05 -4.06
CA GLY A 141 -10.28 1.97 -3.35
C GLY A 141 -10.29 0.95 -2.22
N VAL A 142 -9.14 0.45 -1.84
CA VAL A 142 -8.95 -0.57 -0.79
C VAL A 142 -8.66 0.08 0.56
N SER A 143 -9.22 -0.50 1.63
CA SER A 143 -8.87 -0.17 3.00
C SER A 143 -7.57 -0.86 3.41
N TRP A 144 -7.03 -0.50 4.58
CA TRP A 144 -5.90 -1.20 5.16
C TRP A 144 -6.23 -2.67 5.46
N TYR A 145 -7.46 -2.95 5.91
CA TYR A 145 -7.91 -4.33 6.16
C TYR A 145 -8.05 -5.14 4.87
N ASP A 146 -8.45 -4.51 3.77
CA ASP A 146 -8.47 -5.18 2.46
C ASP A 146 -7.06 -5.55 2.00
N ALA A 147 -6.08 -4.66 2.24
CA ALA A 147 -4.68 -4.96 1.97
C ALA A 147 -4.17 -6.12 2.84
N GLN A 148 -4.59 -6.22 4.11
CA GLN A 148 -4.27 -7.38 4.97
C GLN A 148 -4.92 -8.68 4.48
N ASN A 149 -6.15 -8.64 3.95
CA ASN A 149 -6.79 -9.81 3.35
C ASN A 149 -5.97 -10.32 2.14
N PHE A 150 -5.47 -9.39 1.31
CA PHE A 150 -4.59 -9.76 0.19
C PHE A 150 -3.26 -10.36 0.66
N VAL A 151 -2.67 -9.82 1.71
CA VAL A 151 -1.47 -10.38 2.36
C VAL A 151 -1.75 -11.81 2.88
N GLY A 152 -2.88 -12.01 3.57
CA GLY A 152 -3.31 -13.33 4.02
C GLY A 152 -3.50 -14.32 2.86
N TRP A 153 -4.08 -13.85 1.74
CA TRP A 153 -4.18 -14.65 0.52
C TRP A 153 -2.80 -15.07 -0.03
N LEU A 154 -1.84 -14.14 -0.06
CA LEU A 154 -0.48 -14.47 -0.52
C LEU A 154 0.16 -15.53 0.38
N ASN A 155 0.08 -15.40 1.70
CA ASN A 155 0.60 -16.37 2.66
C ASN A 155 -0.03 -17.76 2.44
N TRP A 156 -1.35 -17.82 2.30
CA TRP A 156 -2.05 -19.05 1.97
C TRP A 156 -1.62 -19.61 0.60
N LYS A 157 -1.60 -18.77 -0.45
CA LYS A 157 -1.35 -19.21 -1.84
C LYS A 157 0.06 -19.76 -2.03
N THR A 158 1.04 -19.19 -1.34
CA THR A 158 2.46 -19.56 -1.46
C THR A 158 2.90 -20.56 -0.40
N GLY A 159 2.05 -20.86 0.58
CA GLY A 159 2.44 -21.70 1.73
C GLY A 159 3.48 -21.05 2.64
N SER A 160 3.54 -19.72 2.64
CA SER A 160 4.48 -18.95 3.46
C SER A 160 3.84 -18.68 4.82
N ASP A 161 4.44 -19.15 5.91
CA ASP A 161 3.93 -18.97 7.27
C ASP A 161 4.09 -17.49 7.70
N ASP A 162 3.07 -16.66 7.36
CA ASP A 162 2.99 -15.22 7.65
C ASP A 162 4.21 -14.37 7.21
N ALA A 163 4.96 -14.85 6.22
CA ALA A 163 6.11 -14.12 5.70
C ALA A 163 5.73 -12.88 4.89
N TYR A 164 4.60 -12.93 4.13
CA TYR A 164 4.07 -11.76 3.44
C TYR A 164 3.36 -10.84 4.43
N ARG A 165 3.53 -9.54 4.25
CA ARG A 165 2.99 -8.46 5.06
C ARG A 165 2.96 -7.16 4.27
N LEU A 166 2.42 -6.08 4.83
CA LEU A 166 2.71 -4.74 4.36
C LEU A 166 4.14 -4.33 4.76
N PRO A 167 4.81 -3.45 4.02
CA PRO A 167 6.07 -2.86 4.47
C PRO A 167 5.83 -1.98 5.70
N SER A 168 6.82 -1.87 6.57
CA SER A 168 6.80 -0.83 7.59
C SER A 168 7.01 0.57 6.97
N ASP A 169 6.66 1.60 7.72
CA ASP A 169 6.94 3.01 7.39
C ASP A 169 8.43 3.24 7.10
N ALA A 170 9.30 2.62 7.90
CA ALA A 170 10.76 2.70 7.74
C ALA A 170 11.26 1.91 6.52
N GLU A 171 10.77 0.68 6.32
CA GLU A 171 11.14 -0.12 5.15
C GLU A 171 10.74 0.54 3.83
N TRP A 172 9.56 1.19 3.82
CA TRP A 172 9.09 1.90 2.63
C TRP A 172 10.01 3.09 2.30
N GLU A 173 10.40 3.91 3.30
CA GLU A 173 11.31 5.03 3.10
C GLU A 173 12.72 4.56 2.71
N TYR A 174 13.24 3.50 3.36
CA TYR A 174 14.50 2.87 3.01
C TYR A 174 14.52 2.42 1.55
N ALA A 175 13.45 1.73 1.14
CA ALA A 175 13.28 1.23 -0.22
C ALA A 175 13.20 2.34 -1.27
N LYS A 176 12.56 3.48 -0.94
CA LYS A 176 12.50 4.66 -1.80
C LYS A 176 13.85 5.35 -1.93
N ARG A 177 14.54 5.57 -0.79
CA ARG A 177 15.82 6.30 -0.76
C ARG A 177 16.96 5.60 -1.49
N THR A 178 17.03 4.30 -1.44
CA THR A 178 18.13 3.52 -2.05
C THR A 178 19.54 4.03 -1.70
N GLY A 179 19.71 4.50 -0.46
CA GLY A 179 20.97 5.07 0.05
C GLY A 179 21.12 6.58 -0.14
N THR A 180 20.19 7.26 -0.81
CA THR A 180 20.26 8.73 -0.96
C THR A 180 19.76 9.45 0.29
N THR A 181 20.28 10.67 0.51
CA THR A 181 19.82 11.59 1.58
C THR A 181 19.08 12.80 1.02
N THR A 182 18.93 12.88 -0.30
CA THR A 182 18.23 13.97 -1.00
C THR A 182 16.71 13.88 -0.83
N ALA A 183 16.00 14.98 -1.11
CA ALA A 183 14.55 15.05 -1.01
C ALA A 183 13.86 13.98 -1.86
N PHE A 184 14.37 13.72 -3.06
CA PHE A 184 13.90 12.67 -3.96
C PHE A 184 15.00 11.63 -4.23
N PRO A 185 14.66 10.38 -4.59
CA PRO A 185 15.68 9.36 -4.91
C PRO A 185 16.64 9.76 -6.03
N TRP A 186 16.21 10.61 -6.94
CA TRP A 186 16.98 11.11 -8.09
C TRP A 186 17.69 12.44 -7.84
N GLY A 187 17.55 13.05 -6.64
CA GLY A 187 18.21 14.32 -6.30
C GLY A 187 17.29 15.32 -5.59
N THR A 188 17.50 16.60 -5.83
CA THR A 188 16.79 17.68 -5.12
C THR A 188 15.72 18.37 -5.97
N LYS A 189 15.70 18.14 -7.28
CA LYS A 189 14.77 18.81 -8.21
C LYS A 189 13.59 17.92 -8.54
N ILE A 190 12.44 18.54 -8.72
CA ILE A 190 11.23 17.89 -9.24
C ILE A 190 11.49 17.45 -10.67
N ASP A 191 11.13 16.20 -11.00
CA ASP A 191 11.34 15.65 -12.35
C ASP A 191 10.29 14.57 -12.66
N HIS A 192 9.38 14.89 -13.58
CA HIS A 192 8.30 14.00 -14.06
C HIS A 192 8.78 12.83 -14.94
N ASN A 193 10.09 12.68 -15.14
CA ASN A 193 10.65 11.46 -15.74
C ASN A 193 10.67 10.26 -14.79
N TYR A 194 10.46 10.47 -13.50
CA TYR A 194 10.58 9.43 -12.45
C TYR A 194 9.26 9.04 -11.79
N GLY A 195 8.14 9.67 -12.12
CA GLY A 195 6.88 9.31 -11.50
C GLY A 195 5.66 10.06 -12.06
N ASN A 196 4.49 9.52 -11.76
CA ASN A 196 3.19 10.08 -12.13
C ASN A 196 2.64 10.92 -10.97
N PHE A 197 2.75 12.24 -11.05
CA PHE A 197 2.28 13.16 -10.01
C PHE A 197 1.85 14.52 -10.58
N GLY A 198 1.10 15.29 -9.79
CA GLY A 198 0.58 16.58 -10.18
C GLY A 198 1.64 17.66 -10.29
N ILE A 199 1.22 18.85 -10.72
CA ILE A 199 2.08 20.04 -10.83
C ILE A 199 2.15 20.82 -9.52
N ALA A 200 3.21 21.61 -9.35
CA ALA A 200 3.31 22.58 -8.27
C ALA A 200 2.33 23.74 -8.53
N GLY A 201 1.53 24.10 -7.52
CA GLY A 201 0.60 25.22 -7.57
C GLY A 201 -0.70 25.01 -6.79
N PRO A 202 -1.56 26.02 -6.69
CA PRO A 202 -2.87 25.88 -6.11
C PRO A 202 -3.77 25.05 -7.02
N GLY A 203 -4.35 23.99 -6.47
CA GLY A 203 -5.28 23.10 -7.17
C GLY A 203 -4.74 21.67 -7.32
N LEU A 204 -5.67 20.75 -7.55
CA LEU A 204 -5.37 19.38 -7.95
C LEU A 204 -5.35 19.36 -9.48
N GLY A 205 -4.27 18.94 -10.08
CA GLY A 205 -4.21 18.78 -11.52
C GLY A 205 -2.87 18.30 -11.99
N GLY A 206 -2.88 17.41 -12.97
CA GLY A 206 -1.70 16.98 -13.65
C GLY A 206 -1.46 17.83 -14.91
N LYS A 207 -0.22 17.89 -15.32
CA LYS A 207 0.20 18.38 -16.63
C LYS A 207 1.15 17.35 -17.20
N ALA A 208 0.92 16.94 -18.43
CA ALA A 208 1.87 16.09 -19.12
C ALA A 208 3.24 16.79 -19.16
N GLU A 209 4.24 16.19 -18.52
CA GLU A 209 5.61 16.69 -18.49
C GLU A 209 6.59 15.51 -18.40
N GLY A 210 7.69 15.58 -19.15
CA GLY A 210 8.63 14.48 -19.19
C GLY A 210 7.99 13.18 -19.69
N ARG A 211 8.14 12.10 -18.92
CA ARG A 211 7.52 10.80 -19.18
C ARG A 211 6.08 10.69 -18.68
N ASP A 212 5.65 11.63 -17.82
CA ASP A 212 4.30 11.61 -17.27
C ASP A 212 3.27 12.12 -18.29
N VAL A 213 2.55 11.18 -18.87
CA VAL A 213 1.45 11.43 -19.81
C VAL A 213 0.07 11.13 -19.23
N TRP A 214 0.02 10.70 -17.95
CA TRP A 214 -1.21 10.32 -17.23
C TRP A 214 -1.72 11.44 -16.31
N VAL A 215 -2.00 12.58 -16.87
CA VAL A 215 -2.25 13.89 -16.26
C VAL A 215 -3.15 13.89 -15.00
N ASP A 216 -4.19 13.07 -14.94
CA ASP A 216 -5.18 13.05 -13.85
C ASP A 216 -5.70 11.62 -13.54
N ARG A 217 -4.87 10.62 -13.78
CA ARG A 217 -5.20 9.21 -13.59
C ARG A 217 -3.98 8.38 -13.23
N THR A 218 -4.21 7.17 -12.71
CA THR A 218 -3.12 6.22 -12.49
C THR A 218 -2.46 5.82 -13.81
N ALA A 219 -1.15 5.60 -13.79
CA ALA A 219 -0.41 4.93 -14.85
C ALA A 219 -0.49 3.40 -14.68
N PRO A 220 -0.35 2.58 -15.73
CA PRO A 220 0.05 1.20 -15.57
C PRO A 220 1.34 1.12 -14.76
N VAL A 221 1.46 0.14 -13.85
CA VAL A 221 2.68 0.01 -13.04
C VAL A 221 3.92 -0.18 -13.91
N ALA A 222 5.10 0.21 -13.41
CA ALA A 222 6.38 0.17 -14.12
C ALA A 222 6.41 1.03 -15.40
N SER A 223 5.62 2.11 -15.47
CA SER A 223 5.66 3.08 -16.58
C SER A 223 6.86 4.02 -16.52
N PHE A 224 7.54 4.09 -15.38
CA PHE A 224 8.71 4.93 -15.13
C PHE A 224 9.95 4.08 -14.85
N PRO A 225 11.17 4.65 -14.93
CA PRO A 225 12.38 3.91 -14.57
C PRO A 225 12.35 3.44 -13.11
N PRO A 226 12.91 2.25 -12.80
CA PRO A 226 13.04 1.80 -11.43
C PRO A 226 14.12 2.61 -10.70
N ASN A 227 14.02 2.63 -9.36
CA ASN A 227 15.09 3.14 -8.52
C ASN A 227 16.30 2.15 -8.45
N ALA A 228 17.36 2.51 -7.72
CA ALA A 228 18.57 1.69 -7.65
C ALA A 228 18.36 0.31 -6.99
N PHE A 229 17.27 0.07 -6.28
CA PHE A 229 16.89 -1.25 -5.76
C PHE A 229 15.99 -2.04 -6.73
N GLY A 230 15.72 -1.52 -7.93
CA GLY A 230 14.85 -2.18 -8.92
C GLY A 230 13.36 -2.06 -8.62
N LEU A 231 12.95 -1.11 -7.79
CA LEU A 231 11.55 -0.82 -7.45
C LEU A 231 11.01 0.30 -8.34
N TYR A 232 9.81 0.10 -8.85
CA TYR A 232 9.09 1.03 -9.70
C TYR A 232 8.04 1.80 -8.90
N ASP A 233 7.61 2.92 -9.46
CA ASP A 233 6.49 3.71 -8.97
C ASP A 233 6.63 4.10 -7.47
N MET A 234 7.89 4.36 -7.05
CA MET A 234 8.20 4.87 -5.72
C MET A 234 8.02 6.40 -5.62
N ALA A 235 7.38 6.99 -6.64
CA ALA A 235 7.04 8.41 -6.67
C ALA A 235 5.76 8.62 -7.47
N GLY A 236 4.67 8.96 -6.78
CA GLY A 236 3.38 9.22 -7.39
C GLY A 236 2.56 7.96 -7.66
N ASN A 237 1.76 8.01 -8.69
CA ASN A 237 0.75 7.02 -9.04
C ASN A 237 -0.35 6.92 -7.96
N VAL A 238 -0.13 6.18 -6.88
CA VAL A 238 -1.09 6.09 -5.77
C VAL A 238 -0.40 6.19 -4.41
N PHE A 239 -1.10 6.67 -3.39
CA PHE A 239 -0.69 6.46 -2.02
C PHE A 239 -0.64 4.97 -1.68
N GLU A 240 0.25 4.59 -0.78
CA GLU A 240 0.45 3.19 -0.40
C GLU A 240 0.29 2.98 1.11
N TRP A 241 -0.63 2.10 1.49
CA TRP A 241 -0.74 1.65 2.86
C TRP A 241 0.56 0.98 3.33
N VAL A 242 0.95 1.29 4.57
CA VAL A 242 2.01 0.57 5.30
C VAL A 242 1.46 -0.05 6.57
N GLU A 243 2.27 -0.88 7.25
CA GLU A 243 1.81 -1.66 8.41
C GLU A 243 1.55 -0.80 9.65
N ASP A 244 2.21 0.35 9.77
CA ASP A 244 2.30 1.14 10.98
C ASP A 244 0.98 1.76 11.43
N CYS A 245 0.74 1.72 12.74
CA CYS A 245 -0.23 2.57 13.41
C CYS A 245 0.22 4.03 13.30
N PHE A 246 -0.75 4.94 13.18
CA PHE A 246 -0.41 6.36 13.06
C PHE A 246 0.05 6.94 14.40
N GLU A 247 1.20 7.58 14.38
CA GLU A 247 1.72 8.43 15.45
C GLU A 247 2.25 9.74 14.86
N ALA A 248 1.87 10.86 15.45
CA ALA A 248 2.12 12.18 14.87
C ALA A 248 3.61 12.56 14.89
N ASP A 249 4.27 12.31 16.01
CA ASP A 249 5.65 12.72 16.27
C ASP A 249 6.69 11.61 16.12
N ARG A 250 6.26 10.38 15.84
CA ARG A 250 7.14 9.19 15.77
C ARG A 250 7.98 8.94 17.03
N ALA A 251 7.53 9.40 18.19
CA ALA A 251 8.31 9.28 19.43
C ALA A 251 8.66 7.83 19.77
N HIS A 252 7.74 6.89 19.48
CA HIS A 252 7.89 5.47 19.76
C HIS A 252 8.20 4.64 18.51
N ALA A 253 8.43 5.27 17.35
CA ALA A 253 8.71 4.53 16.13
C ALA A 253 10.02 3.74 16.26
N PRO A 254 10.03 2.41 16.00
CA PRO A 254 11.19 1.55 16.17
C PRO A 254 12.38 2.02 15.32
N ALA A 255 13.59 1.88 15.87
CA ALA A 255 14.84 2.20 15.16
C ALA A 255 15.42 1.01 14.40
N ASP A 256 14.82 -0.18 14.53
CA ASP A 256 15.22 -1.42 13.88
C ASP A 256 14.48 -1.69 12.56
N GLY A 257 13.68 -0.73 12.10
CA GLY A 257 12.90 -0.83 10.87
C GLY A 257 11.60 -1.62 11.00
N SER A 258 11.26 -2.16 12.18
CA SER A 258 9.99 -2.82 12.39
C SER A 258 8.82 -1.80 12.37
N ALA A 259 7.60 -2.30 12.10
CA ALA A 259 6.43 -1.46 12.09
C ALA A 259 6.06 -0.98 13.50
N ASN A 260 5.67 0.29 13.63
CA ASN A 260 5.10 0.81 14.85
C ASN A 260 3.69 0.23 15.06
N LYS A 261 3.52 -0.55 16.12
CA LYS A 261 2.23 -1.15 16.52
C LYS A 261 1.58 -0.44 17.70
N GLU A 262 2.19 0.67 18.14
CA GLU A 262 1.69 1.56 19.18
C GLU A 262 1.01 2.80 18.59
N GLY A 263 0.37 3.60 19.43
CA GLY A 263 -0.34 4.80 18.97
C GLY A 263 -1.78 4.53 18.51
N ASN A 264 -2.27 5.34 17.59
CA ASN A 264 -3.65 5.24 17.12
C ASN A 264 -3.78 4.26 15.95
N CYS A 265 -3.98 2.98 16.24
CA CYS A 265 -4.13 1.94 15.22
C CYS A 265 -5.48 1.94 14.48
N ALA A 266 -6.47 2.71 14.92
CA ALA A 266 -7.67 2.98 14.12
C ALA A 266 -7.35 3.81 12.88
N ASN A 267 -6.23 4.54 12.92
CA ASN A 267 -5.63 5.22 11.77
C ASN A 267 -4.31 4.55 11.42
N ARG A 268 -4.06 4.44 10.14
CA ARG A 268 -2.83 3.86 9.59
C ARG A 268 -2.03 4.88 8.81
N VAL A 269 -0.77 4.62 8.68
CA VAL A 269 0.15 5.40 7.86
C VAL A 269 -0.02 4.98 6.40
N PHE A 270 0.06 5.95 5.51
CA PHE A 270 0.30 5.74 4.09
C PHE A 270 1.49 6.58 3.62
N ARG A 271 2.11 6.13 2.58
CA ARG A 271 3.31 6.72 1.99
C ARG A 271 3.06 7.19 0.57
N ASP A 272 4.02 7.92 0.04
CA ASP A 272 4.09 8.51 -1.28
C ASP A 272 3.15 9.70 -1.50
N GLY A 273 3.04 10.12 -2.74
CA GLY A 273 2.02 10.98 -3.31
C GLY A 273 1.17 10.21 -4.32
N THR A 274 0.35 10.92 -5.07
CA THR A 274 -0.52 10.35 -6.09
C THR A 274 -0.35 11.10 -7.39
N PHE A 275 -0.94 10.60 -8.47
CA PHE A 275 -1.04 11.28 -9.76
C PHE A 275 -1.63 12.72 -9.70
N LEU A 276 -2.30 13.09 -8.61
CA LEU A 276 -2.84 14.45 -8.37
C LEU A 276 -2.02 15.26 -7.37
N SER A 277 -1.07 14.65 -6.69
CA SER A 277 -0.37 15.29 -5.57
C SER A 277 0.62 16.32 -6.05
N ASN A 278 0.73 17.41 -5.29
CA ASN A 278 1.83 18.36 -5.44
C ASN A 278 3.19 17.60 -5.43
N PRO A 279 4.13 17.96 -6.30
CA PRO A 279 5.44 17.30 -6.41
C PRO A 279 6.21 17.14 -5.09
N TYR A 280 6.09 18.06 -4.17
CA TYR A 280 6.73 17.94 -2.85
C TYR A 280 6.16 16.82 -1.97
N MET A 281 5.00 16.27 -2.31
CA MET A 281 4.48 15.05 -1.71
C MET A 281 5.32 13.83 -2.07
N GLN A 282 6.11 13.90 -3.14
CA GLN A 282 7.01 12.82 -3.59
C GLN A 282 8.34 12.78 -2.83
N ARG A 283 8.59 13.68 -1.85
CA ARG A 283 9.79 13.63 -1.02
C ARG A 283 9.86 12.30 -0.26
N SER A 284 11.07 11.74 -0.16
CA SER A 284 11.28 10.43 0.48
C SER A 284 10.82 10.40 1.94
N ALA A 285 11.00 11.49 2.67
CA ALA A 285 10.61 11.63 4.07
C ALA A 285 9.09 11.81 4.27
N ARG A 286 8.34 12.12 3.20
CA ARG A 286 6.94 12.52 3.31
C ARG A 286 6.06 11.36 3.76
N ARG A 287 5.26 11.60 4.82
CA ARG A 287 4.20 10.70 5.31
C ARG A 287 2.83 11.31 5.05
N GLY A 288 1.85 10.46 4.84
CA GLY A 288 0.46 10.85 4.85
C GLY A 288 -0.01 11.34 6.24
N ALA A 289 -1.13 12.04 6.26
CA ALA A 289 -1.87 12.36 7.48
C ALA A 289 -2.53 11.09 8.07
N PRO A 290 -3.04 11.12 9.32
CA PRO A 290 -3.78 9.98 9.87
C PRO A 290 -4.96 9.63 8.97
N TYR A 291 -5.10 8.35 8.64
CA TYR A 291 -6.16 7.91 7.75
C TYR A 291 -6.85 6.65 8.31
N PRO A 292 -8.20 6.65 8.41
CA PRO A 292 -8.91 5.52 9.01
C PRO A 292 -8.61 4.21 8.29
N ALA A 293 -8.22 3.19 9.06
CA ALA A 293 -7.90 1.86 8.55
C ALA A 293 -9.06 1.20 7.77
N THR A 294 -10.29 1.59 8.09
CA THR A 294 -11.52 1.09 7.45
C THR A 294 -11.89 1.84 6.17
N ARG A 295 -11.18 2.93 5.82
CA ARG A 295 -11.57 3.80 4.71
C ARG A 295 -11.36 3.11 3.37
N ARG A 296 -12.43 2.95 2.62
CA ARG A 296 -12.48 2.49 1.23
C ARG A 296 -12.83 3.64 0.28
N GLY A 297 -12.81 3.38 -1.01
CA GLY A 297 -13.41 4.21 -2.04
C GLY A 297 -12.50 5.30 -2.63
N ARG A 298 -11.27 5.45 -2.18
CA ARG A 298 -10.34 6.43 -2.75
C ARG A 298 -9.59 5.84 -3.94
N ASN A 299 -9.84 6.36 -5.12
CA ASN A 299 -9.22 5.90 -6.37
C ASN A 299 -7.72 6.27 -6.52
N TYR A 300 -7.11 6.73 -5.47
CA TYR A 300 -5.70 7.09 -5.39
C TYR A 300 -4.96 6.46 -4.19
N LEU A 301 -5.56 5.46 -3.54
CA LEU A 301 -4.98 4.77 -2.38
C LEU A 301 -4.99 3.27 -2.64
N GLY A 302 -3.80 2.72 -2.76
CA GLY A 302 -3.47 1.32 -2.96
C GLY A 302 -2.43 0.84 -1.96
N PHE A 303 -1.58 -0.10 -2.35
CA PHE A 303 -0.51 -0.65 -1.51
C PHE A 303 0.48 -1.47 -2.33
N ARG A 304 1.66 -1.71 -1.76
CA ARG A 304 2.56 -2.80 -2.18
C ARG A 304 2.81 -3.74 -1.01
N VAL A 305 3.31 -4.93 -1.30
CA VAL A 305 3.59 -5.94 -0.27
C VAL A 305 5.08 -6.00 0.04
N ALA A 306 5.41 -6.49 1.25
CA ALA A 306 6.73 -6.90 1.64
C ALA A 306 6.72 -8.38 2.04
N LYS A 307 7.92 -9.00 2.09
CA LYS A 307 8.09 -10.36 2.56
C LYS A 307 9.32 -10.44 3.46
N THR A 308 9.13 -11.00 4.66
CA THR A 308 10.23 -11.36 5.54
C THR A 308 10.96 -12.56 4.95
N LEU A 309 12.30 -12.52 4.92
CA LEU A 309 13.14 -13.61 4.47
C LEU A 309 13.75 -14.33 5.67
N GLU A 310 13.81 -15.66 5.60
CA GLU A 310 14.44 -16.51 6.62
C GLU A 310 15.98 -16.42 6.60
#